data_0b72330ff1dff7d2b68e4deea5265e2b
#
_entry.id   0b72330ff1dff7d2b68e4deea5265e2b
#
_cell.length_a   1.000
_cell.length_b   1.000
_cell.length_c   1.000
_cell.angle_alpha   90.00
_cell.angle_beta   90.00
_cell.angle_gamma   90.00
#
_symmetry.space_group_name_H-M   'P 1'
#
loop_
_entity.id
_entity.type
_entity.pdbx_description
1 polymer ?
#
loop_
_entity_poly.entity_id
_entity_poly.type
_entity_poly.pdbx_seq_one_letter_code
_entity_poly.pdbx_strand_id
1 'polypeptide(L)'
;MNYDISNDDAVMNDINMLKSHIDLRKIFIDVRQRNRRQRIGGEITRCVSNVLKRVFDEYKSACKCIKAIKINNCSPREPYEILLEVELDDSSSNIYVNLLPTNSLKRSAPYIGSINKYINRLKSGYVYDMIFFIKYEADKGEEPVICDINYVFVKDIKKISLYQNWQLQTNMQTFACVPHTKPADFVKKLERLLDRLEINILNKIQKKCRSKKKELIKLKF
;
A
#
# COMPACT_ATOMS: atom_id res chain seq x y z
N MET A 1 3.03 -16.39 -22.81
CA MET A 1 2.30 -16.40 -21.51
C MET A 1 2.98 -15.39 -20.61
N ASN A 2 2.26 -14.37 -20.14
CA ASN A 2 2.89 -13.41 -19.24
C ASN A 2 3.04 -14.06 -17.88
N TYR A 3 4.28 -14.28 -17.45
CA TYR A 3 4.63 -14.87 -16.16
C TYR A 3 4.18 -13.94 -15.02
N ASP A 4 3.45 -14.46 -14.04
CA ASP A 4 3.01 -13.67 -12.88
C ASP A 4 4.01 -13.82 -11.74
N ILE A 5 4.91 -12.86 -11.64
CA ILE A 5 6.00 -12.82 -10.65
C ILE A 5 5.51 -12.88 -9.18
N SER A 6 4.26 -12.47 -8.93
CA SER A 6 3.69 -12.51 -7.57
C SER A 6 3.32 -13.93 -7.13
N ASN A 7 3.37 -14.89 -8.03
CA ASN A 7 3.12 -16.30 -7.77
C ASN A 7 4.42 -17.12 -7.83
N ASP A 8 5.57 -16.45 -7.97
CA ASP A 8 6.86 -17.12 -8.01
C ASP A 8 7.36 -17.42 -6.61
N ASP A 9 7.50 -18.71 -6.31
CA ASP A 9 7.96 -19.18 -5.00
C ASP A 9 9.38 -18.69 -4.67
N ALA A 10 10.26 -18.56 -5.65
CA ALA A 10 11.62 -18.10 -5.43
C ALA A 10 11.67 -16.63 -5.05
N VAL A 11 10.86 -15.79 -5.71
CA VAL A 11 10.71 -14.37 -5.36
C VAL A 11 10.11 -14.22 -3.97
N MET A 12 9.06 -15.01 -3.66
CA MET A 12 8.43 -14.98 -2.33
C MET A 12 9.37 -15.47 -1.24
N ASN A 13 10.20 -16.45 -1.52
CA ASN A 13 11.21 -16.94 -0.60
C ASN A 13 12.29 -15.87 -0.31
N ASP A 14 12.75 -15.14 -1.34
CA ASP A 14 13.67 -14.03 -1.14
C ASP A 14 13.06 -12.93 -0.25
N ILE A 15 11.80 -12.54 -0.50
CA ILE A 15 11.08 -11.53 0.32
C ILE A 15 10.94 -12.02 1.77
N ASN A 16 10.55 -13.28 1.97
CA ASN A 16 10.39 -13.86 3.31
C ASN A 16 11.73 -13.95 4.05
N MET A 17 12.78 -14.34 3.34
CA MET A 17 14.13 -14.39 3.88
C MET A 17 14.58 -12.99 4.32
N LEU A 18 14.47 -11.97 3.47
CA LEU A 18 14.80 -10.59 3.83
C LEU A 18 13.96 -10.11 5.03
N LYS A 19 12.66 -10.39 5.05
CA LYS A 19 11.80 -10.06 6.18
C LYS A 19 12.26 -10.71 7.47
N SER A 20 12.65 -11.98 7.44
CA SER A 20 13.05 -12.73 8.64
C SER A 20 14.32 -12.18 9.30
N HIS A 21 15.17 -11.47 8.55
CA HIS A 21 16.39 -10.85 9.05
C HIS A 21 16.20 -9.42 9.56
N ILE A 22 14.96 -8.89 9.52
CA ILE A 22 14.65 -7.59 10.10
C ILE A 22 14.47 -7.74 11.62
N ASP A 23 15.44 -7.27 12.37
CA ASP A 23 15.30 -7.18 13.83
C ASP A 23 14.48 -5.90 14.18
N LEU A 24 13.21 -6.12 14.47
CA LEU A 24 12.26 -5.03 14.77
C LEU A 24 12.69 -4.21 15.99
N ARG A 25 13.40 -4.82 16.96
CA ARG A 25 13.88 -4.17 18.18
C ARG A 25 15.01 -3.19 17.93
N LYS A 26 15.73 -3.34 16.81
CA LYS A 26 16.82 -2.44 16.40
C LYS A 26 16.35 -1.28 15.51
N ILE A 27 15.07 -1.20 15.20
CA ILE A 27 14.51 -0.09 14.44
C ILE A 27 14.20 1.05 15.42
N PHE A 28 15.18 1.93 15.61
CA PHE A 28 15.05 3.09 16.48
C PHE A 28 14.43 4.26 15.75
N ILE A 29 13.34 4.81 16.29
CA ILE A 29 12.62 5.94 15.71
C ILE A 29 12.79 7.13 16.65
N ASP A 30 13.74 8.01 16.33
CA ASP A 30 13.98 9.20 17.15
C ASP A 30 12.85 10.23 17.00
N VAL A 31 12.05 10.31 18.03
CA VAL A 31 10.90 11.23 18.13
C VAL A 31 11.35 12.67 18.43
N ARG A 32 12.54 12.85 19.00
CA ARG A 32 13.02 14.15 19.53
C ARG A 32 13.44 15.12 18.43
N GLN A 33 13.86 14.63 17.27
CA GLN A 33 14.28 15.46 16.13
C GLN A 33 13.11 15.92 15.24
N ARG A 34 11.86 15.70 15.66
CA ARG A 34 10.71 16.06 14.83
C ARG A 34 10.48 17.54 14.76
N ASN A 35 10.55 18.09 13.59
CA ASN A 35 9.74 19.24 13.24
C ASN A 35 8.27 18.89 13.51
N ARG A 36 7.52 19.73 14.25
CA ARG A 36 6.10 19.51 14.66
C ARG A 36 5.16 19.14 13.50
N ARG A 37 5.61 19.23 12.26
CA ARG A 37 4.85 18.92 11.02
C ARG A 37 5.10 17.53 10.45
N GLN A 38 6.13 16.80 10.86
CA GLN A 38 6.40 15.45 10.35
C GLN A 38 5.54 14.44 11.10
N ARG A 39 4.76 13.66 10.31
CA ARG A 39 3.94 12.57 10.85
C ARG A 39 4.85 11.41 11.23
N ILE A 40 4.58 10.75 12.38
CA ILE A 40 5.27 9.52 12.83
C ILE A 40 5.42 8.49 11.70
N GLY A 41 4.37 8.34 10.87
CA GLY A 41 4.40 7.42 9.74
C GLY A 41 5.53 7.64 8.75
N GLY A 42 5.89 8.91 8.45
CA GLY A 42 7.00 9.20 7.54
C GLY A 42 8.36 8.77 8.09
N GLU A 43 8.59 8.96 9.40
CA GLU A 43 9.83 8.51 10.05
C GLU A 43 9.92 6.99 10.10
N ILE A 44 8.81 6.30 10.41
CA ILE A 44 8.74 4.84 10.36
C ILE A 44 9.08 4.33 8.96
N THR A 45 8.45 4.92 7.93
CA THR A 45 8.72 4.57 6.53
C THR A 45 10.21 4.70 6.21
N ARG A 46 10.83 5.84 6.55
CA ARG A 46 12.25 6.10 6.31
C ARG A 46 13.15 5.08 7.03
N CYS A 47 12.89 4.83 8.32
CA CYS A 47 13.67 3.88 9.10
C CYS A 47 13.57 2.46 8.55
N VAL A 48 12.36 2.00 8.23
CA VAL A 48 12.13 0.65 7.69
C VAL A 48 12.74 0.50 6.30
N SER A 49 12.63 1.51 5.41
CA SER A 49 13.30 1.48 4.10
C SER A 49 14.80 1.29 4.22
N ASN A 50 15.45 2.03 5.13
CA ASN A 50 16.89 1.94 5.35
C ASN A 50 17.30 0.58 5.92
N VAL A 51 16.48 0.02 6.83
CA VAL A 51 16.75 -1.32 7.39
C VAL A 51 16.60 -2.39 6.32
N LEU A 52 15.55 -2.34 5.50
CA LEU A 52 15.36 -3.27 4.38
C LEU A 52 16.53 -3.22 3.40
N LYS A 53 17.00 -2.01 3.06
CA LYS A 53 18.17 -1.86 2.17
C LYS A 53 19.42 -2.46 2.77
N ARG A 54 19.69 -2.21 4.06
CA ARG A 54 20.86 -2.77 4.76
C ARG A 54 20.79 -4.29 4.83
N VAL A 55 19.64 -4.87 5.20
CA VAL A 55 19.42 -6.32 5.22
C VAL A 55 19.66 -6.91 3.84
N PHE A 56 19.15 -6.27 2.78
CA PHE A 56 19.41 -6.74 1.43
C PHE A 56 20.91 -6.71 1.09
N ASP A 57 21.61 -5.61 1.38
CA ASP A 57 23.03 -5.48 1.07
C ASP A 57 23.85 -6.56 1.81
N GLU A 58 23.45 -6.94 3.03
CA GLU A 58 24.07 -7.99 3.82
C GLU A 58 23.78 -9.39 3.27
N TYR A 59 22.54 -9.66 2.85
CA TYR A 59 22.09 -10.99 2.40
C TYR A 59 21.93 -11.12 0.88
N LYS A 60 22.44 -10.17 0.11
CA LYS A 60 22.31 -10.13 -1.35
C LYS A 60 22.73 -11.42 -2.04
N SER A 61 23.82 -12.05 -1.58
CA SER A 61 24.32 -13.29 -2.15
C SER A 61 23.40 -14.50 -1.93
N ALA A 62 22.52 -14.43 -0.93
CA ALA A 62 21.52 -15.46 -0.65
C ALA A 62 20.23 -15.28 -1.44
N CYS A 63 19.97 -14.08 -1.98
CA CYS A 63 18.81 -13.83 -2.84
C CYS A 63 19.02 -14.48 -4.20
N LYS A 64 18.02 -15.26 -4.64
CA LYS A 64 18.03 -15.92 -5.96
C LYS A 64 17.52 -14.99 -7.05
N CYS A 65 16.45 -14.30 -6.80
CA CYS A 65 15.69 -13.50 -7.77
C CYS A 65 15.85 -12.00 -7.57
N ILE A 66 15.87 -11.50 -6.33
CA ILE A 66 15.99 -10.05 -6.08
C ILE A 66 17.44 -9.61 -6.29
N LYS A 67 17.67 -8.76 -7.28
CA LYS A 67 19.02 -8.29 -7.69
C LYS A 67 19.37 -6.92 -7.16
N ALA A 68 18.36 -6.06 -6.95
CA ALA A 68 18.56 -4.73 -6.39
C ALA A 68 17.35 -4.25 -5.58
N ILE A 69 17.64 -3.42 -4.56
CA ILE A 69 16.65 -2.64 -3.83
C ILE A 69 17.01 -1.17 -3.98
N LYS A 70 16.10 -0.39 -4.55
CA LYS A 70 16.22 1.06 -4.70
C LYS A 70 15.23 1.75 -3.79
N ILE A 71 15.72 2.64 -2.92
CA ILE A 71 14.88 3.49 -2.07
C ILE A 71 14.58 4.77 -2.84
N ASN A 72 13.31 5.11 -2.93
CA ASN A 72 12.89 6.40 -3.45
C ASN A 72 12.99 7.45 -2.33
N ASN A 73 14.07 8.19 -2.32
CA ASN A 73 14.29 9.28 -1.37
C ASN A 73 13.45 10.51 -1.76
N CYS A 74 12.12 10.40 -1.56
CA CYS A 74 11.27 11.59 -1.43
C CYS A 74 10.91 12.36 -2.69
N SER A 75 10.70 11.72 -3.83
CA SER A 75 9.87 12.35 -4.84
C SER A 75 8.37 12.09 -4.52
N PRO A 76 7.58 13.11 -4.13
CA PRO A 76 6.13 12.96 -3.98
C PRO A 76 5.44 12.52 -5.28
N ARG A 77 6.17 12.55 -6.39
CA ARG A 77 5.69 12.19 -7.74
C ARG A 77 5.83 10.71 -8.03
N GLU A 78 6.74 10.02 -7.35
CA GLU A 78 6.89 8.59 -7.54
C GLU A 78 5.98 7.84 -6.53
N PRO A 79 5.12 6.96 -7.03
CA PRO A 79 4.08 6.34 -6.22
C PRO A 79 4.54 5.10 -5.45
N TYR A 80 5.81 5.03 -5.03
CA TYR A 80 6.38 3.94 -4.24
C TYR A 80 7.55 4.42 -3.40
N GLU A 81 7.80 3.77 -2.28
CA GLU A 81 8.95 4.05 -1.41
C GLU A 81 10.16 3.18 -1.74
N ILE A 82 9.92 1.95 -2.20
CA ILE A 82 10.97 0.99 -2.53
C ILE A 82 10.66 0.34 -3.88
N LEU A 83 11.69 0.14 -4.70
CA LEU A 83 11.66 -0.66 -5.90
C LEU A 83 12.52 -1.89 -5.70
N LEU A 84 11.95 -3.09 -5.89
CA LEU A 84 12.69 -4.33 -5.98
C LEU A 84 12.86 -4.69 -7.44
N GLU A 85 14.11 -4.80 -7.89
CA GLU A 85 14.42 -5.33 -9.22
C GLU A 85 14.58 -6.85 -9.11
N VAL A 86 13.80 -7.57 -9.90
CA VAL A 86 13.72 -9.03 -9.88
C VAL A 86 14.15 -9.58 -11.23
N GLU A 87 15.04 -10.53 -11.24
CA GLU A 87 15.41 -11.32 -12.41
C GLU A 87 14.93 -12.77 -12.23
N LEU A 88 14.29 -13.28 -13.24
CA LEU A 88 13.90 -14.68 -13.43
C LEU A 88 14.55 -15.14 -14.72
N ASP A 89 14.72 -16.45 -14.92
CA ASP A 89 15.56 -17.07 -15.95
C ASP A 89 15.55 -16.35 -17.33
N ASP A 90 14.39 -15.90 -17.80
CA ASP A 90 14.24 -15.25 -19.10
C ASP A 90 13.61 -13.83 -19.02
N SER A 91 13.44 -13.27 -17.83
CA SER A 91 12.75 -12.00 -17.69
C SER A 91 13.23 -11.17 -16.51
N SER A 92 13.24 -9.87 -16.67
CA SER A 92 13.40 -8.91 -15.57
C SER A 92 12.09 -8.19 -15.30
N SER A 93 11.82 -7.91 -14.04
CA SER A 93 10.63 -7.19 -13.63
C SER A 93 10.86 -6.36 -12.37
N ASN A 94 9.91 -5.47 -12.08
CA ASN A 94 9.97 -4.58 -10.94
C ASN A 94 8.77 -4.81 -10.00
N ILE A 95 9.06 -4.94 -8.70
CA ILE A 95 8.02 -4.90 -7.66
C ILE A 95 8.09 -3.54 -6.99
N TYR A 96 6.99 -2.82 -7.03
CA TYR A 96 6.84 -1.50 -6.42
C TYR A 96 6.27 -1.65 -5.01
N VAL A 97 7.04 -1.28 -4.01
CA VAL A 97 6.67 -1.45 -2.61
C VAL A 97 6.27 -0.12 -2.00
N ASN A 98 5.10 -0.10 -1.37
CA ASN A 98 4.67 0.99 -0.51
C ASN A 98 4.75 0.54 0.94
N LEU A 99 5.27 1.38 1.80
CA LEU A 99 5.34 1.15 3.23
C LEU A 99 4.16 1.83 3.90
N LEU A 100 3.38 1.07 4.65
CA LEU A 100 2.13 1.53 5.24
C LEU A 100 2.14 1.39 6.76
N PRO A 101 2.67 2.41 7.48
CA PRO A 101 2.67 2.40 8.93
C PRO A 101 1.24 2.54 9.49
N THR A 102 0.87 1.64 10.38
CA THR A 102 -0.44 1.63 11.03
C THR A 102 -0.28 1.51 12.54
N ASN A 103 -0.87 2.47 13.28
CA ASN A 103 -0.88 2.39 14.73
C ASN A 103 -1.92 1.35 15.17
N SER A 104 -1.47 0.30 15.89
CA SER A 104 -2.33 -0.80 16.36
C SER A 104 -3.34 -0.37 17.42
N LEU A 105 -3.06 0.71 18.15
CA LEU A 105 -3.94 1.27 19.16
C LEU A 105 -5.10 2.09 18.55
N LYS A 106 -5.06 2.36 17.24
CA LYS A 106 -6.07 3.16 16.54
C LYS A 106 -6.74 2.35 15.43
N ARG A 107 -8.06 2.51 15.31
CA ARG A 107 -8.79 2.02 14.14
C ARG A 107 -8.32 2.81 12.92
N SER A 108 -7.72 2.13 11.95
CA SER A 108 -7.26 2.77 10.72
C SER A 108 -7.78 2.07 9.48
N ALA A 109 -8.16 2.87 8.50
CA ALA A 109 -8.42 2.42 7.14
C ALA A 109 -7.42 3.14 6.23
N PRO A 110 -6.18 2.62 6.13
CA PRO A 110 -5.11 3.31 5.42
C PRO A 110 -5.37 3.39 3.92
N TYR A 111 -4.90 4.48 3.33
CA TYR A 111 -4.86 4.65 1.88
C TYR A 111 -3.76 3.76 1.29
N ILE A 112 -4.14 2.95 0.31
CA ILE A 112 -3.21 2.05 -0.39
C ILE A 112 -2.73 2.59 -1.73
N GLY A 113 -3.19 3.76 -2.11
CA GLY A 113 -2.82 4.48 -3.33
C GLY A 113 -4.03 5.01 -4.09
N SER A 114 -3.78 5.79 -5.14
CA SER A 114 -4.85 6.25 -6.02
C SER A 114 -5.21 5.18 -7.07
N ILE A 115 -6.47 5.13 -7.48
CA ILE A 115 -6.88 4.21 -8.55
C ILE A 115 -6.17 4.53 -9.87
N ASN A 116 -5.89 5.81 -10.14
CA ASN A 116 -5.17 6.22 -11.33
C ASN A 116 -3.75 5.64 -11.40
N LYS A 117 -3.07 5.51 -10.26
CA LYS A 117 -1.78 4.83 -10.17
C LYS A 117 -1.87 3.41 -10.72
N TYR A 118 -2.85 2.65 -10.26
CA TYR A 118 -3.02 1.25 -10.67
C TYR A 118 -3.48 1.11 -12.12
N ILE A 119 -4.37 1.99 -12.59
CA ILE A 119 -4.78 2.04 -14.00
C ILE A 119 -3.58 2.32 -14.91
N ASN A 120 -2.72 3.28 -14.55
CA ASN A 120 -1.55 3.59 -15.36
C ASN A 120 -0.55 2.42 -15.41
N ARG A 121 -0.38 1.70 -14.32
CA ARG A 121 0.47 0.51 -14.29
C ARG A 121 -0.11 -0.66 -15.07
N LEU A 122 -1.42 -0.88 -14.98
CA LEU A 122 -2.11 -1.88 -15.82
C LEU A 122 -1.92 -1.58 -17.31
N LYS A 123 -1.95 -0.30 -17.73
CA LYS A 123 -1.67 0.10 -19.12
C LYS A 123 -0.24 -0.20 -19.55
N SER A 124 0.72 -0.17 -18.65
CA SER A 124 2.13 -0.54 -18.94
C SER A 124 2.41 -2.04 -18.86
N GLY A 125 1.39 -2.85 -18.64
CA GLY A 125 1.45 -4.30 -18.77
C GLY A 125 1.47 -5.08 -17.46
N TYR A 126 1.85 -4.48 -16.29
CA TYR A 126 1.95 -5.21 -15.03
C TYR A 126 1.66 -4.40 -13.78
N VAL A 127 1.05 -5.07 -12.78
CA VAL A 127 0.81 -4.50 -11.46
C VAL A 127 1.44 -5.39 -10.40
N TYR A 128 2.74 -5.26 -10.24
CA TYR A 128 3.43 -5.82 -9.07
C TYR A 128 3.58 -4.75 -8.00
N ASP A 129 2.42 -4.25 -7.53
CA ASP A 129 2.37 -3.36 -6.37
C ASP A 129 2.22 -4.19 -5.10
N MET A 130 3.18 -4.03 -4.20
CA MET A 130 3.21 -4.67 -2.89
C MET A 130 3.08 -3.60 -1.81
N ILE A 131 2.42 -3.96 -0.72
CA ILE A 131 2.35 -3.13 0.48
C ILE A 131 3.02 -3.89 1.62
N PHE A 132 3.96 -3.23 2.28
CA PHE A 132 4.43 -3.65 3.59
C PHE A 132 3.63 -2.92 4.66
N PHE A 133 2.80 -3.66 5.37
CA PHE A 133 2.10 -3.17 6.55
C PHE A 133 3.04 -3.19 7.73
N ILE A 134 3.33 -2.00 8.25
CA ILE A 134 4.19 -1.82 9.42
C ILE A 134 3.29 -1.52 10.60
N LYS A 135 3.07 -2.51 11.45
CA LYS A 135 2.29 -2.36 12.67
C LYS A 135 3.18 -1.76 13.76
N TYR A 136 2.75 -0.64 14.32
CA TYR A 136 3.45 -0.01 15.43
C TYR A 136 2.50 0.38 16.55
N GLU A 137 3.02 0.53 17.75
CA GLU A 137 2.33 1.08 18.92
C GLU A 137 3.00 2.39 19.31
N ALA A 138 2.20 3.41 19.53
CA ALA A 138 2.64 4.68 20.07
C ALA A 138 1.48 5.37 20.77
N ASP A 139 1.66 5.65 22.05
CA ASP A 139 0.81 6.55 22.79
C ASP A 139 1.29 8.00 22.66
N LYS A 140 0.49 8.93 23.20
CA LYS A 140 0.75 10.36 23.11
C LYS A 140 2.04 10.71 23.86
N GLY A 141 3.12 10.99 23.12
CA GLY A 141 4.41 11.38 23.69
C GLY A 141 5.43 10.26 23.85
N GLU A 142 5.05 9.01 23.57
CA GLU A 142 5.95 7.86 23.62
C GLU A 142 6.66 7.62 22.29
N GLU A 143 7.80 6.94 22.37
CA GLU A 143 8.53 6.47 21.19
C GLU A 143 7.76 5.32 20.55
N PRO A 144 7.51 5.35 19.22
CA PRO A 144 6.82 4.28 18.55
C PRO A 144 7.64 2.99 18.55
N VAL A 145 7.00 1.88 18.90
CA VAL A 145 7.58 0.54 18.86
C VAL A 145 6.99 -0.22 17.68
N ILE A 146 7.83 -0.72 16.78
CA ILE A 146 7.37 -1.55 15.66
C ILE A 146 7.13 -2.97 16.18
N CYS A 147 5.89 -3.43 16.05
CA CYS A 147 5.44 -4.73 16.53
C CYS A 147 5.50 -5.81 15.47
N ASP A 148 5.22 -5.45 14.20
CA ASP A 148 5.14 -6.41 13.11
C ASP A 148 5.31 -5.74 11.74
N ILE A 149 5.84 -6.50 10.78
CA ILE A 149 5.91 -6.14 9.36
C ILE A 149 5.37 -7.31 8.56
N ASN A 150 4.28 -7.07 7.83
CA ASN A 150 3.70 -8.02 6.91
C ASN A 150 3.57 -7.41 5.52
N TYR A 151 3.49 -8.24 4.49
CA TYR A 151 3.35 -7.76 3.13
C TYR A 151 2.22 -8.47 2.38
N VAL A 152 1.74 -7.82 1.33
CA VAL A 152 0.73 -8.34 0.42
C VAL A 152 0.82 -7.65 -0.93
N PHE A 153 0.53 -8.37 -2.01
CA PHE A 153 0.27 -7.74 -3.30
C PHE A 153 -1.10 -7.07 -3.29
N VAL A 154 -1.17 -5.85 -3.84
CA VAL A 154 -2.42 -5.06 -3.82
C VAL A 154 -3.56 -5.79 -4.52
N LYS A 155 -3.26 -6.53 -5.60
CA LYS A 155 -4.25 -7.33 -6.31
C LYS A 155 -4.92 -8.38 -5.42
N ASP A 156 -4.20 -8.89 -4.42
CA ASP A 156 -4.66 -9.97 -3.54
C ASP A 156 -5.48 -9.48 -2.34
N ILE A 157 -5.54 -8.18 -2.07
CA ILE A 157 -6.35 -7.62 -0.99
C ILE A 157 -7.83 -7.83 -1.30
N LYS A 158 -8.53 -8.60 -0.47
CA LYS A 158 -9.93 -8.97 -0.71
C LYS A 158 -10.88 -7.78 -0.64
N LYS A 159 -10.75 -6.94 0.38
CA LYS A 159 -11.65 -5.81 0.62
C LYS A 159 -10.93 -4.48 0.39
N ILE A 160 -11.24 -3.84 -0.71
CA ILE A 160 -10.78 -2.50 -1.05
C ILE A 160 -12.02 -1.63 -1.23
N SER A 161 -11.95 -0.38 -0.80
CA SER A 161 -12.97 0.65 -1.00
C SER A 161 -12.40 1.80 -1.81
N LEU A 162 -13.19 2.40 -2.69
CA LEU A 162 -12.83 3.60 -3.46
C LEU A 162 -13.59 4.80 -2.91
N TYR A 163 -12.86 5.86 -2.61
CA TYR A 163 -13.40 7.13 -2.11
C TYR A 163 -13.51 8.18 -3.21
N GLN A 164 -14.28 9.24 -2.95
CA GLN A 164 -14.54 10.32 -3.91
C GLN A 164 -13.29 11.09 -4.37
N ASN A 165 -12.21 11.03 -3.58
CA ASN A 165 -10.91 11.60 -3.94
C ASN A 165 -10.02 10.64 -4.75
N TRP A 166 -10.62 9.60 -5.33
CA TRP A 166 -9.94 8.57 -6.15
C TRP A 166 -8.89 7.75 -5.39
N GLN A 167 -8.94 7.76 -4.06
CA GLN A 167 -8.05 6.96 -3.21
C GLN A 167 -8.68 5.62 -2.86
N LEU A 168 -7.87 4.57 -2.99
CA LEU A 168 -8.21 3.24 -2.51
C LEU A 168 -7.84 3.10 -1.04
N GLN A 169 -8.71 2.47 -0.26
CA GLN A 169 -8.49 2.14 1.14
C GLN A 169 -8.75 0.67 1.41
N THR A 170 -8.05 0.13 2.40
CA THR A 170 -8.36 -1.18 2.98
C THR A 170 -8.62 -1.04 4.47
N ASN A 171 -9.33 -2.01 5.05
CA ASN A 171 -9.59 -2.02 6.49
C ASN A 171 -8.65 -3.04 7.15
N MET A 172 -7.76 -2.56 8.01
CA MET A 172 -6.78 -3.39 8.70
C MET A 172 -7.39 -4.38 9.70
N GLN A 173 -8.57 -4.09 10.26
CA GLN A 173 -9.25 -4.99 11.20
C GLN A 173 -9.91 -6.19 10.51
N THR A 174 -10.37 -5.99 9.27
CA THR A 174 -10.98 -7.04 8.46
C THR A 174 -10.12 -7.36 7.24
N PHE A 175 -8.80 -7.21 7.42
CA PHE A 175 -7.85 -7.47 6.37
C PHE A 175 -7.89 -8.95 5.99
N ALA A 176 -8.18 -9.21 4.73
CA ALA A 176 -8.20 -10.54 4.17
C ALA A 176 -7.61 -10.50 2.77
N CYS A 177 -6.82 -11.50 2.45
CA CYS A 177 -6.21 -11.69 1.14
C CYS A 177 -6.82 -12.89 0.43
N VAL A 178 -6.83 -12.83 -0.89
CA VAL A 178 -7.04 -13.97 -1.77
C VAL A 178 -5.75 -14.12 -2.56
N PRO A 179 -4.86 -15.02 -2.16
CA PRO A 179 -3.60 -15.22 -2.84
C PRO A 179 -3.82 -15.60 -4.29
N HIS A 180 -2.85 -15.27 -5.14
CA HIS A 180 -2.84 -15.60 -6.56
C HIS A 180 -4.01 -15.01 -7.37
N THR A 181 -4.54 -13.85 -6.97
CA THR A 181 -5.56 -13.14 -7.77
C THR A 181 -4.99 -12.79 -9.15
N LYS A 182 -5.67 -13.21 -10.20
CA LYS A 182 -5.23 -12.93 -11.57
C LYS A 182 -5.35 -11.44 -11.89
N PRO A 183 -4.46 -10.85 -12.70
CA PRO A 183 -4.55 -9.45 -13.10
C PRO A 183 -5.92 -9.05 -13.66
N ALA A 184 -6.54 -9.92 -14.49
CA ALA A 184 -7.87 -9.70 -15.04
C ALA A 184 -8.96 -9.57 -13.95
N ASP A 185 -8.87 -10.33 -12.87
CA ASP A 185 -9.83 -10.27 -11.78
C ASP A 185 -9.61 -9.01 -10.93
N PHE A 186 -8.37 -8.55 -10.83
CA PHE A 186 -8.08 -7.26 -10.20
C PHE A 186 -8.65 -6.10 -11.02
N VAL A 187 -8.53 -6.11 -12.36
CA VAL A 187 -9.18 -5.13 -13.24
C VAL A 187 -10.68 -5.10 -13.00
N LYS A 188 -11.36 -6.25 -13.07
CA LYS A 188 -12.81 -6.35 -12.79
C LYS A 188 -13.19 -5.82 -11.40
N LYS A 189 -12.29 -5.99 -10.43
CA LYS A 189 -12.49 -5.44 -9.09
C LYS A 189 -12.44 -3.92 -9.09
N LEU A 190 -11.47 -3.32 -9.79
CA LEU A 190 -11.38 -1.86 -9.92
C LEU A 190 -12.60 -1.28 -10.67
N GLU A 191 -13.07 -1.94 -11.73
CA GLU A 191 -14.29 -1.56 -12.46
C GLU A 191 -15.50 -1.52 -11.51
N ARG A 192 -15.73 -2.59 -10.75
CA ARG A 192 -16.84 -2.63 -9.77
C ARG A 192 -16.74 -1.55 -8.69
N LEU A 193 -15.53 -1.12 -8.33
CA LEU A 193 -15.35 -0.01 -7.39
C LEU A 193 -15.72 1.33 -8.01
N LEU A 194 -15.42 1.53 -9.30
CA LEU A 194 -15.81 2.71 -10.06
C LEU A 194 -17.34 2.80 -10.21
N ASP A 195 -18.00 1.70 -10.60
CA ASP A 195 -19.45 1.63 -10.71
C ASP A 195 -20.14 1.99 -9.39
N ARG A 196 -19.64 1.44 -8.28
CA ARG A 196 -20.17 1.75 -6.94
C ARG A 196 -19.97 3.22 -6.57
N LEU A 197 -18.82 3.80 -6.92
CA LEU A 197 -18.53 5.20 -6.67
C LEU A 197 -19.49 6.10 -7.46
N GLU A 198 -19.72 5.79 -8.73
CA GLU A 198 -20.66 6.51 -9.59
C GLU A 198 -22.08 6.50 -9.01
N ILE A 199 -22.59 5.32 -8.65
CA ILE A 199 -23.90 5.16 -8.01
C ILE A 199 -23.99 5.99 -6.73
N ASN A 200 -22.95 5.98 -5.89
CA ASN A 200 -22.92 6.73 -4.66
C ASN A 200 -22.94 8.25 -4.88
N ILE A 201 -22.23 8.73 -5.90
CA ILE A 201 -22.22 10.15 -6.29
C ILE A 201 -23.61 10.56 -6.78
N LEU A 202 -24.22 9.80 -7.68
CA LEU A 202 -25.55 10.06 -8.21
C LEU A 202 -26.60 10.11 -7.10
N ASN A 203 -26.58 9.15 -6.18
CA ASN A 203 -27.49 9.12 -5.03
C ASN A 203 -27.33 10.37 -4.13
N LYS A 204 -26.09 10.82 -3.88
CA LYS A 204 -25.83 12.03 -3.10
C LYS A 204 -26.36 13.28 -3.80
N ILE A 205 -26.17 13.40 -5.11
CA ILE A 205 -26.68 14.53 -5.89
C ILE A 205 -28.20 14.54 -5.85
N GLN A 206 -28.86 13.40 -6.11
CA GLN A 206 -30.31 13.27 -6.05
C GLN A 206 -30.89 13.66 -4.68
N LYS A 207 -30.23 13.19 -3.59
CA LYS A 207 -30.65 13.54 -2.22
C LYS A 207 -30.55 15.05 -1.97
N LYS A 208 -29.45 15.69 -2.41
CA LYS A 208 -29.30 17.16 -2.31
C LYS A 208 -30.36 17.89 -3.10
N CYS A 209 -30.62 17.47 -4.35
CA CYS A 209 -31.66 18.08 -5.17
C CYS A 209 -33.07 17.96 -4.55
N ARG A 210 -33.41 16.77 -4.00
CA ARG A 210 -34.65 16.54 -3.28
C ARG A 210 -34.79 17.44 -2.05
N SER A 211 -33.70 17.60 -1.27
CA SER A 211 -33.67 18.50 -0.11
C SER A 211 -33.96 19.95 -0.54
N LYS A 212 -33.26 20.44 -1.57
CA LYS A 212 -33.45 21.81 -2.08
C LYS A 212 -34.84 22.03 -2.66
N LYS A 213 -35.41 21.05 -3.36
CA LYS A 213 -36.80 21.12 -3.82
C LYS A 213 -37.79 21.24 -2.65
N LYS A 214 -37.59 20.48 -1.56
CA LYS A 214 -38.43 20.60 -0.36
C LYS A 214 -38.31 21.97 0.31
N GLU A 215 -37.13 22.56 0.37
CA GLU A 215 -36.90 23.91 0.88
C GLU A 215 -37.69 24.94 0.03
N LEU A 216 -37.60 24.86 -1.31
CA LEU A 216 -38.34 25.74 -2.22
C LEU A 216 -39.83 25.60 -2.08
N ILE A 217 -40.36 24.38 -1.89
CA ILE A 217 -41.79 24.16 -1.70
C ILE A 217 -42.31 24.86 -0.42
N LYS A 218 -41.49 24.90 0.64
CA LYS A 218 -41.82 25.59 1.90
C LYS A 218 -41.84 27.10 1.74
N LEU A 219 -41.20 27.67 0.71
CA LEU A 219 -41.18 29.10 0.41
C LEU A 219 -42.30 29.53 -0.56
N LYS A 220 -43.09 28.58 -1.05
CA LYS A 220 -44.30 28.95 -1.83
C LYS A 220 -45.33 29.48 -0.87
N PHE A 221 -45.54 30.80 -0.96
CA PHE A 221 -46.57 31.57 -0.29
C PHE A 221 -47.94 31.14 -0.74
#